data_29eea9bc4a97f0c21908d85a3e77b5b9
#
_entry.id   29eea9bc4a97f0c21908d85a3e77b5b9
#
_cell.length_a   1.000
_cell.length_b   1.000
_cell.length_c   1.000
_cell.angle_alpha   90.00
_cell.angle_beta   90.00
_cell.angle_gamma   90.00
#
_symmetry.space_group_name_H-M   'P 1'
#
loop_
_entity.id
_entity.type
_entity.pdbx_description
1 polymer ?
#
loop_
_entity_poly.entity_id
_entity_poly.type
_entity_poly.pdbx_seq_one_letter_code
_entity_poly.pdbx_strand_id
1 'polypeptide(L)'
;MSDIRVKICGLTRPEHVCAAVEAGAGYIGLVFFPKSPRNVDLKVAAGLALEVPPGVAKVALVVNADDALLDDITAKVPLDMIQLHGSESPERVAEIRARYGLPVMKAVGIAEAADLAKLDAYMPVADQILVDAKPPKGAEVPGGMGVPFDWRLIAGRHWPKPWMLAGGLTPGNVARAIRLTGARQVDVSSGVEHAPGEKDEAQIRAFIAAAEGG
;
A
#
# COMPACT_ATOMS: atom_id res chain seq x y z
N MET A 1 -11.15 -20.18 -5.79
CA MET A 1 -10.35 -19.25 -4.97
C MET A 1 -10.44 -17.89 -5.64
N SER A 2 -10.70 -16.84 -4.87
CA SER A 2 -10.72 -15.48 -5.38
C SER A 2 -9.34 -15.10 -5.94
N ASP A 3 -9.33 -14.40 -7.09
CA ASP A 3 -8.09 -13.91 -7.74
C ASP A 3 -7.66 -12.54 -7.15
N ILE A 4 -8.32 -12.09 -6.07
CA ILE A 4 -8.06 -10.81 -5.43
C ILE A 4 -6.91 -10.95 -4.42
N ARG A 5 -5.90 -10.11 -4.55
CA ARG A 5 -4.79 -10.02 -3.58
C ARG A 5 -4.98 -8.81 -2.68
N VAL A 6 -4.95 -9.02 -1.38
CA VAL A 6 -5.14 -7.98 -0.37
C VAL A 6 -3.81 -7.58 0.26
N LYS A 7 -3.57 -6.28 0.40
CA LYS A 7 -2.48 -5.72 1.19
C LYS A 7 -3.04 -5.09 2.48
N ILE A 8 -2.48 -5.47 3.62
CA ILE A 8 -2.73 -4.81 4.91
C ILE A 8 -1.53 -3.93 5.22
N CYS A 9 -1.74 -2.61 5.22
CA CYS A 9 -0.68 -1.62 5.32
C CYS A 9 -0.59 -0.98 6.72
N GLY A 10 0.63 -0.75 7.20
CA GLY A 10 0.87 -0.07 8.47
C GLY A 10 0.70 -1.00 9.68
N LEU A 11 1.21 -2.21 9.57
CA LEU A 11 1.28 -3.18 10.67
C LEU A 11 2.44 -2.81 11.61
N THR A 12 2.15 -2.80 12.91
CA THR A 12 3.11 -2.37 13.95
C THR A 12 3.31 -3.41 15.04
N ARG A 13 2.52 -4.50 15.02
CA ARG A 13 2.53 -5.54 16.06
C ARG A 13 2.48 -6.95 15.46
N PRO A 14 3.13 -7.95 16.08
CA PRO A 14 3.11 -9.34 15.61
C PRO A 14 1.71 -9.93 15.47
N GLU A 15 0.81 -9.69 16.44
CA GLU A 15 -0.55 -10.18 16.40
C GLU A 15 -1.34 -9.71 15.18
N HIS A 16 -1.10 -8.47 14.73
CA HIS A 16 -1.73 -7.94 13.52
C HIS A 16 -1.14 -8.55 12.24
N VAL A 17 0.17 -8.85 12.24
CA VAL A 17 0.80 -9.60 11.14
C VAL A 17 0.21 -11.00 11.05
N CYS A 18 0.11 -11.70 12.18
CA CYS A 18 -0.48 -13.03 12.26
C CYS A 18 -1.93 -13.01 11.73
N ALA A 19 -2.77 -12.10 12.23
CA ALA A 19 -4.16 -11.97 11.79
C ALA A 19 -4.28 -11.70 10.28
N ALA A 20 -3.42 -10.87 9.70
CA ALA A 20 -3.41 -10.58 8.28
C ALA A 20 -3.00 -11.81 7.45
N VAL A 21 -1.95 -12.51 7.87
CA VAL A 21 -1.44 -13.71 7.19
C VAL A 21 -2.46 -14.86 7.25
N GLU A 22 -3.00 -15.14 8.43
CA GLU A 22 -4.01 -16.19 8.62
C GLU A 22 -5.30 -15.92 7.84
N ALA A 23 -5.67 -14.65 7.68
CA ALA A 23 -6.83 -14.25 6.89
C ALA A 23 -6.59 -14.33 5.37
N GLY A 24 -5.35 -14.53 4.91
CA GLY A 24 -5.04 -14.68 3.49
C GLY A 24 -4.47 -13.41 2.83
N ALA A 25 -3.91 -12.47 3.58
CA ALA A 25 -3.24 -11.31 2.98
C ALA A 25 -2.12 -11.74 2.04
N GLY A 26 -2.09 -11.17 0.83
CA GLY A 26 -1.00 -11.39 -0.14
C GLY A 26 0.19 -10.45 0.05
N TYR A 27 -0.01 -9.37 0.82
CA TYR A 27 1.03 -8.39 1.15
C TYR A 27 0.83 -7.85 2.56
N ILE A 28 1.93 -7.56 3.24
CA ILE A 28 1.96 -6.74 4.45
C ILE A 28 2.78 -5.47 4.21
N GLY A 29 2.37 -4.35 4.79
CA GLY A 29 3.06 -3.07 4.65
C GLY A 29 3.63 -2.58 5.98
N LEU A 30 4.92 -2.27 5.99
CA LEU A 30 5.67 -1.66 7.08
C LEU A 30 5.97 -0.21 6.71
N VAL A 31 5.63 0.74 7.57
CA VAL A 31 5.73 2.18 7.26
C VAL A 31 6.97 2.78 7.92
N PHE A 32 7.84 3.36 7.09
CA PHE A 32 9.03 4.10 7.52
C PHE A 32 8.86 5.59 7.22
N PHE A 33 8.01 6.23 7.98
CA PHE A 33 7.73 7.66 7.89
C PHE A 33 7.39 8.21 9.28
N PRO A 34 8.30 8.95 9.95
CA PRO A 34 8.16 9.35 11.35
C PRO A 34 6.90 10.16 11.69
N LYS A 35 6.32 10.87 10.72
CA LYS A 35 5.06 11.61 10.91
C LYS A 35 3.81 10.72 10.90
N SER A 36 3.94 9.45 10.48
CA SER A 36 2.83 8.52 10.45
C SER A 36 2.64 7.88 11.83
N PRO A 37 1.39 7.74 12.32
CA PRO A 37 1.12 6.96 13.53
C PRO A 37 1.40 5.46 13.36
N ARG A 38 1.67 5.02 12.11
CA ARG A 38 1.99 3.63 11.74
C ARG A 38 3.48 3.41 11.53
N ASN A 39 4.30 4.43 11.87
CA ASN A 39 5.74 4.33 11.71
C ASN A 39 6.32 3.23 12.60
N VAL A 40 7.22 2.44 12.06
CA VAL A 40 8.00 1.44 12.79
C VAL A 40 9.49 1.75 12.69
N ASP A 41 10.25 1.45 13.72
CA ASP A 41 11.69 1.47 13.64
C ASP A 41 12.24 0.20 12.94
N LEU A 42 13.51 0.23 12.55
CA LEU A 42 14.14 -0.85 11.78
C LEU A 42 14.16 -2.18 12.55
N LYS A 43 14.32 -2.13 13.87
CA LYS A 43 14.38 -3.34 14.70
C LYS A 43 13.00 -4.02 14.80
N VAL A 44 11.96 -3.22 15.05
CA VAL A 44 10.57 -3.69 15.06
C VAL A 44 10.21 -4.23 13.68
N ALA A 45 10.49 -3.48 12.62
CA ALA A 45 10.19 -3.90 11.25
C ALA A 45 10.89 -5.22 10.86
N ALA A 46 12.15 -5.39 11.23
CA ALA A 46 12.87 -6.65 10.99
C ALA A 46 12.21 -7.83 11.71
N GLY A 47 11.82 -7.64 12.99
CA GLY A 47 11.09 -8.65 13.75
C GLY A 47 9.77 -9.03 13.09
N LEU A 48 8.95 -8.03 12.74
CA LEU A 48 7.66 -8.26 12.06
C LEU A 48 7.83 -8.96 10.70
N ALA A 49 8.86 -8.60 9.94
CA ALA A 49 9.12 -9.20 8.63
C ALA A 49 9.51 -10.68 8.73
N LEU A 50 10.12 -11.12 9.83
CA LEU A 50 10.48 -12.52 10.07
C LEU A 50 9.26 -13.40 10.41
N GLU A 51 8.17 -12.82 10.91
CA GLU A 51 6.92 -13.54 11.17
C GLU A 51 6.11 -13.84 9.90
N VAL A 52 6.49 -13.22 8.77
CA VAL A 52 5.76 -13.34 7.51
C VAL A 52 6.22 -14.60 6.74
N PRO A 53 5.32 -15.56 6.47
CA PRO A 53 5.68 -16.77 5.76
C PRO A 53 5.95 -16.53 4.27
N PRO A 54 6.65 -17.44 3.59
CA PRO A 54 6.77 -17.43 2.14
C PRO A 54 5.41 -17.36 1.45
N GLY A 55 5.33 -16.57 0.38
CA GLY A 55 4.09 -16.34 -0.38
C GLY A 55 3.34 -15.05 -0.02
N VAL A 56 3.66 -14.42 1.10
CA VAL A 56 3.17 -13.08 1.48
C VAL A 56 4.30 -12.06 1.32
N ALA A 57 4.08 -11.04 0.50
CA ALA A 57 5.11 -10.06 0.19
C ALA A 57 5.23 -8.98 1.30
N LYS A 58 6.47 -8.69 1.71
CA LYS A 58 6.81 -7.66 2.68
C LYS A 58 7.15 -6.36 1.96
N VAL A 59 6.37 -5.32 2.20
CA VAL A 59 6.46 -4.04 1.50
C VAL A 59 6.91 -2.94 2.46
N ALA A 60 8.04 -2.30 2.17
CA ALA A 60 8.46 -1.09 2.87
C ALA A 60 7.82 0.14 2.23
N LEU A 61 6.98 0.84 2.97
CA LEU A 61 6.40 2.13 2.56
C LEU A 61 7.28 3.26 3.08
N VAL A 62 7.75 4.10 2.16
CA VAL A 62 8.54 5.30 2.45
C VAL A 62 7.94 6.54 1.78
N VAL A 63 8.26 7.72 2.30
CA VAL A 63 7.81 9.02 1.79
C VAL A 63 9.02 9.92 1.59
N ASN A 64 9.39 10.18 0.34
CA ASN A 64 10.53 11.01 -0.05
C ASN A 64 11.84 10.62 0.67
N ALA A 65 12.06 9.32 0.82
CA ALA A 65 13.24 8.79 1.51
C ALA A 65 14.52 9.12 0.74
N ASP A 66 15.55 9.50 1.48
CA ASP A 66 16.92 9.60 0.96
C ASP A 66 17.58 8.22 0.84
N ASP A 67 18.74 8.17 0.23
CA ASP A 67 19.48 6.94 0.04
C ASP A 67 19.93 6.32 1.36
N ALA A 68 20.29 7.14 2.34
CA ALA A 68 20.75 6.65 3.64
C ALA A 68 19.67 5.84 4.36
N LEU A 69 18.43 6.35 4.35
CA LEU A 69 17.28 5.64 4.92
C LEU A 69 16.98 4.36 4.13
N LEU A 70 17.00 4.42 2.81
CA LEU A 70 16.73 3.25 1.97
C LEU A 70 17.82 2.18 2.11
N ASP A 71 19.10 2.56 2.19
CA ASP A 71 20.22 1.66 2.45
C ASP A 71 20.05 0.95 3.79
N ASP A 72 19.69 1.69 4.84
CA ASP A 72 19.44 1.14 6.17
C ASP A 72 18.25 0.17 6.21
N ILE A 73 17.14 0.53 5.56
CA ILE A 73 15.95 -0.31 5.50
C ILE A 73 16.26 -1.62 4.77
N THR A 74 16.85 -1.54 3.58
CA THR A 74 17.08 -2.72 2.74
C THR A 74 18.19 -3.63 3.29
N ALA A 75 19.15 -3.08 4.05
CA ALA A 75 20.17 -3.86 4.71
C ALA A 75 19.68 -4.61 5.96
N LYS A 76 18.69 -4.07 6.67
CA LYS A 76 18.29 -4.55 8.01
C LYS A 76 16.95 -5.27 8.03
N VAL A 77 16.08 -5.04 7.05
CA VAL A 77 14.74 -5.61 7.00
C VAL A 77 14.61 -6.50 5.76
N PRO A 78 14.22 -7.78 5.90
CA PRO A 78 13.99 -8.65 4.75
C PRO A 78 12.70 -8.21 4.03
N LEU A 79 12.86 -7.65 2.83
CA LEU A 79 11.79 -7.05 2.03
C LEU A 79 11.67 -7.71 0.67
N ASP A 80 10.45 -7.64 0.11
CA ASP A 80 10.15 -8.11 -1.23
C ASP A 80 9.81 -6.97 -2.19
N MET A 81 9.52 -5.73 -1.66
CA MET A 81 9.10 -4.58 -2.47
C MET A 81 9.30 -3.27 -1.72
N ILE A 82 9.59 -2.19 -2.44
CA ILE A 82 9.62 -0.81 -1.92
C ILE A 82 8.39 -0.07 -2.47
N GLN A 83 7.61 0.56 -1.59
CA GLN A 83 6.49 1.43 -1.95
C GLN A 83 6.86 2.90 -1.72
N LEU A 84 6.88 3.68 -2.80
CA LEU A 84 7.15 5.10 -2.80
C LEU A 84 5.83 5.87 -2.71
N HIS A 85 5.56 6.48 -1.58
CA HIS A 85 4.26 7.09 -1.27
C HIS A 85 4.32 8.64 -1.15
N GLY A 86 5.43 9.23 -1.53
CA GLY A 86 5.66 10.67 -1.52
C GLY A 86 5.52 11.30 -2.91
N SER A 87 6.25 12.39 -3.10
CA SER A 87 6.32 13.14 -4.35
C SER A 87 7.55 12.78 -5.20
N GLU A 88 8.08 11.56 -5.04
CA GLU A 88 9.24 11.08 -5.79
C GLU A 88 8.97 11.21 -7.29
N SER A 89 9.92 11.84 -8.03
CA SER A 89 9.80 11.99 -9.48
C SER A 89 9.97 10.65 -10.22
N PRO A 90 9.54 10.53 -11.48
CA PRO A 90 9.78 9.34 -12.29
C PRO A 90 11.27 8.93 -12.36
N GLU A 91 12.18 9.90 -12.44
CA GLU A 91 13.63 9.67 -12.44
C GLU A 91 14.07 9.05 -11.12
N ARG A 92 13.58 9.58 -9.99
CA ARG A 92 13.88 9.03 -8.66
C ARG A 92 13.34 7.62 -8.49
N VAL A 93 12.15 7.32 -9.00
CA VAL A 93 11.58 5.96 -9.02
C VAL A 93 12.47 4.99 -9.80
N ALA A 94 12.93 5.39 -11.00
CA ALA A 94 13.83 4.59 -11.82
C ALA A 94 15.19 4.35 -11.14
N GLU A 95 15.75 5.38 -10.50
CA GLU A 95 17.00 5.32 -9.75
C GLU A 95 16.92 4.34 -8.57
N ILE A 96 15.87 4.44 -7.74
CA ILE A 96 15.66 3.54 -6.61
C ILE A 96 15.52 2.09 -7.10
N ARG A 97 14.71 1.87 -8.13
CA ARG A 97 14.54 0.54 -8.73
C ARG A 97 15.86 -0.05 -9.20
N ALA A 98 16.69 0.72 -9.89
CA ALA A 98 17.99 0.26 -10.38
C ALA A 98 18.99 0.00 -9.26
N ARG A 99 18.99 0.83 -8.21
CA ARG A 99 19.95 0.75 -7.09
C ARG A 99 19.69 -0.46 -6.19
N TYR A 100 18.44 -0.70 -5.83
CA TYR A 100 18.11 -1.73 -4.82
C TYR A 100 17.74 -3.09 -5.42
N GLY A 101 17.44 -3.15 -6.73
CA GLY A 101 17.06 -4.40 -7.39
C GLY A 101 15.77 -5.03 -6.88
N LEU A 102 15.02 -4.32 -6.03
CA LEU A 102 13.70 -4.73 -5.55
C LEU A 102 12.61 -4.15 -6.46
N PRO A 103 11.48 -4.86 -6.65
CA PRO A 103 10.30 -4.28 -7.27
C PRO A 103 9.88 -2.99 -6.58
N VAL A 104 9.49 -1.98 -7.38
CA VAL A 104 9.05 -0.67 -6.87
C VAL A 104 7.58 -0.43 -7.22
N MET A 105 6.78 -0.20 -6.18
CA MET A 105 5.40 0.27 -6.27
C MET A 105 5.36 1.78 -6.07
N LYS A 106 4.77 2.54 -7.02
CA LYS A 106 4.56 3.97 -6.87
C LYS A 106 3.11 4.27 -6.51
N ALA A 107 2.89 4.92 -5.39
CA ALA A 107 1.57 5.43 -5.01
C ALA A 107 1.30 6.77 -5.72
N VAL A 108 0.12 6.90 -6.30
CA VAL A 108 -0.35 8.10 -7.00
C VAL A 108 -1.72 8.48 -6.46
N GLY A 109 -1.83 9.69 -5.92
CA GLY A 109 -3.07 10.24 -5.39
C GLY A 109 -3.97 10.78 -6.51
N ILE A 110 -5.24 10.34 -6.52
CA ILE A 110 -6.27 10.75 -7.48
C ILE A 110 -7.42 11.43 -6.71
N ALA A 111 -7.82 12.61 -7.19
CA ALA A 111 -9.04 13.29 -6.76
C ALA A 111 -9.93 13.66 -7.94
N GLU A 112 -9.34 13.94 -9.10
CA GLU A 112 -10.02 14.41 -10.30
C GLU A 112 -9.39 13.84 -11.58
N ALA A 113 -10.07 13.97 -12.71
CA ALA A 113 -9.61 13.42 -13.99
C ALA A 113 -8.22 13.95 -14.43
N ALA A 114 -7.89 15.20 -14.06
CA ALA A 114 -6.59 15.79 -14.36
C ALA A 114 -5.41 15.04 -13.67
N ASP A 115 -5.67 14.36 -12.54
CA ASP A 115 -4.62 13.59 -11.85
C ASP A 115 -4.25 12.30 -12.60
N LEU A 116 -5.09 11.81 -13.52
CA LEU A 116 -4.83 10.58 -14.27
C LEU A 116 -3.58 10.65 -15.14
N ALA A 117 -3.23 11.83 -15.67
CA ALA A 117 -2.01 12.03 -16.44
C ALA A 117 -0.74 11.71 -15.63
N LYS A 118 -0.79 11.84 -14.30
CA LYS A 118 0.34 11.49 -13.42
C LYS A 118 0.61 10.00 -13.41
N LEU A 119 -0.43 9.17 -13.54
CA LEU A 119 -0.27 7.71 -13.61
C LEU A 119 0.60 7.32 -14.81
N ASP A 120 0.40 7.97 -15.95
CA ASP A 120 1.10 7.66 -17.20
C ASP A 120 2.61 7.95 -17.09
N ALA A 121 3.00 8.96 -16.31
CA ALA A 121 4.41 9.30 -16.10
C ALA A 121 5.18 8.20 -15.32
N TYR A 122 4.49 7.45 -14.46
CA TYR A 122 5.12 6.40 -13.65
C TYR A 122 5.05 5.00 -14.30
N MET A 123 4.19 4.81 -15.31
CA MET A 123 4.07 3.52 -16.00
C MET A 123 5.40 2.97 -16.56
N PRO A 124 6.31 3.77 -17.14
CA PRO A 124 7.59 3.22 -17.63
C PRO A 124 8.55 2.80 -16.52
N VAL A 125 8.52 3.44 -15.37
CA VAL A 125 9.58 3.38 -14.35
C VAL A 125 9.24 2.56 -13.11
N ALA A 126 7.96 2.44 -12.73
CA ALA A 126 7.52 1.60 -11.63
C ALA A 126 7.17 0.18 -12.11
N ASP A 127 7.29 -0.81 -11.23
CA ASP A 127 6.85 -2.19 -11.50
C ASP A 127 5.36 -2.37 -11.22
N GLN A 128 4.84 -1.59 -10.27
CA GLN A 128 3.43 -1.59 -9.88
C GLN A 128 2.96 -0.18 -9.54
N ILE A 129 1.70 0.12 -9.79
CA ILE A 129 1.06 1.38 -9.41
C ILE A 129 0.06 1.12 -8.27
N LEU A 130 0.11 1.95 -7.24
CA LEU A 130 -0.95 2.02 -6.25
C LEU A 130 -1.74 3.31 -6.47
N VAL A 131 -3.05 3.18 -6.66
CA VAL A 131 -3.96 4.31 -6.83
C VAL A 131 -4.62 4.60 -5.50
N ASP A 132 -4.30 5.74 -4.92
CA ASP A 132 -4.82 6.19 -3.63
C ASP A 132 -5.71 7.43 -3.79
N ALA A 133 -6.48 7.75 -2.77
CA ALA A 133 -7.14 9.04 -2.68
C ALA A 133 -6.10 10.14 -2.46
N LYS A 134 -6.23 11.24 -3.21
CA LYS A 134 -5.37 12.41 -2.99
C LYS A 134 -5.68 13.00 -1.62
N PRO A 135 -4.69 13.22 -0.76
CA PRO A 135 -4.93 13.81 0.54
C PRO A 135 -5.48 15.23 0.42
N PRO A 136 -6.30 15.71 1.37
CA PRO A 136 -6.72 17.11 1.42
C PRO A 136 -5.51 18.06 1.42
N LYS A 137 -5.72 19.28 0.90
CA LYS A 137 -4.67 20.31 0.93
C LYS A 137 -4.24 20.58 2.37
N GLY A 138 -2.93 20.56 2.62
CA GLY A 138 -2.35 20.78 3.94
C GLY A 138 -2.24 19.54 4.84
N ALA A 139 -2.57 18.35 4.35
CA ALA A 139 -2.36 17.12 5.08
C ALA A 139 -0.86 16.85 5.32
N GLU A 140 -0.49 16.50 6.55
CA GLU A 140 0.89 16.19 6.95
C GLU A 140 1.34 14.80 6.49
N VAL A 141 0.38 13.90 6.24
CA VAL A 141 0.62 12.54 5.75
C VAL A 141 0.00 12.35 4.37
N PRO A 142 0.69 11.67 3.44
CA PRO A 142 0.23 11.55 2.05
C PRO A 142 -0.89 10.52 1.83
N GLY A 143 -1.27 9.74 2.85
CA GLY A 143 -2.31 8.72 2.73
C GLY A 143 -2.81 8.22 4.08
N GLY A 144 -3.72 7.21 4.06
CA GLY A 144 -4.23 6.58 5.27
C GLY A 144 -5.26 7.42 6.04
N MET A 145 -5.92 8.39 5.40
CA MET A 145 -6.91 9.29 6.01
C MET A 145 -8.36 8.78 5.90
N GLY A 146 -8.57 7.62 5.27
CA GLY A 146 -9.90 7.01 5.17
C GLY A 146 -10.88 7.70 4.23
N VAL A 147 -10.45 8.68 3.43
CA VAL A 147 -11.30 9.40 2.49
C VAL A 147 -11.27 8.70 1.13
N PRO A 148 -12.41 8.21 0.59
CA PRO A 148 -12.44 7.64 -0.74
C PRO A 148 -12.43 8.74 -1.81
N PHE A 149 -11.87 8.44 -2.99
CA PHE A 149 -12.08 9.22 -4.19
C PHE A 149 -13.19 8.61 -5.07
N ASP A 150 -13.59 9.31 -6.12
CA ASP A 150 -14.57 8.77 -7.07
C ASP A 150 -13.95 7.66 -7.93
N TRP A 151 -14.18 6.41 -7.60
CA TRP A 151 -13.64 5.25 -8.31
C TRP A 151 -14.07 5.17 -9.78
N ARG A 152 -15.12 5.90 -10.20
CA ARG A 152 -15.53 5.98 -11.61
C ARG A 152 -14.46 6.61 -12.49
N LEU A 153 -13.56 7.43 -11.92
CA LEU A 153 -12.42 8.03 -12.62
C LEU A 153 -11.46 6.99 -13.22
N ILE A 154 -11.38 5.81 -12.62
CA ILE A 154 -10.47 4.75 -13.06
C ILE A 154 -11.20 3.51 -13.58
N ALA A 155 -12.55 3.52 -13.56
CA ALA A 155 -13.36 2.42 -14.07
C ALA A 155 -13.14 2.24 -15.58
N GLY A 156 -12.92 0.99 -16.02
CA GLY A 156 -12.69 0.69 -17.43
C GLY A 156 -11.32 1.13 -17.99
N ARG A 157 -10.43 1.69 -17.18
CA ARG A 157 -9.07 2.04 -17.60
C ARG A 157 -8.28 0.79 -17.93
N HIS A 158 -7.57 0.81 -19.08
CA HIS A 158 -6.60 -0.22 -19.41
C HIS A 158 -5.32 -0.01 -18.60
N TRP A 159 -4.86 -1.06 -17.92
CA TRP A 159 -3.66 -1.04 -17.10
C TRP A 159 -2.58 -1.93 -17.73
N PRO A 160 -1.51 -1.36 -18.29
CA PRO A 160 -0.43 -2.12 -18.91
C PRO A 160 0.50 -2.81 -17.90
N LYS A 161 0.34 -2.48 -16.60
CA LYS A 161 1.11 -3.05 -15.49
C LYS A 161 0.20 -3.45 -14.33
N PRO A 162 0.68 -4.29 -13.40
CA PRO A 162 -0.02 -4.56 -12.16
C PRO A 162 -0.36 -3.26 -11.42
N TRP A 163 -1.56 -3.18 -10.89
CA TRP A 163 -1.99 -2.06 -10.11
C TRP A 163 -2.82 -2.47 -8.89
N MET A 164 -2.87 -1.62 -7.89
CA MET A 164 -3.55 -1.85 -6.62
C MET A 164 -4.45 -0.66 -6.31
N LEU A 165 -5.68 -0.91 -5.90
CA LEU A 165 -6.63 0.10 -5.46
C LEU A 165 -6.46 0.35 -3.97
N ALA A 166 -6.34 1.61 -3.59
CA ALA A 166 -6.32 2.11 -2.22
C ALA A 166 -7.31 3.27 -2.04
N GLY A 167 -7.23 3.97 -0.94
CA GLY A 167 -8.00 5.19 -0.66
C GLY A 167 -9.40 4.93 -0.10
N GLY A 168 -9.52 5.02 1.23
CA GLY A 168 -10.78 4.95 1.93
C GLY A 168 -11.52 3.61 1.84
N LEU A 169 -10.79 2.53 1.53
CA LEU A 169 -11.37 1.19 1.52
C LEU A 169 -11.65 0.70 2.94
N THR A 170 -12.77 0.01 3.10
CA THR A 170 -13.26 -0.59 4.35
C THR A 170 -13.90 -1.95 4.05
N PRO A 171 -14.15 -2.80 5.05
CA PRO A 171 -14.93 -4.03 4.84
C PRO A 171 -16.30 -3.80 4.18
N GLY A 172 -16.92 -2.65 4.46
CA GLY A 172 -18.24 -2.31 3.94
C GLY A 172 -18.28 -1.83 2.49
N ASN A 173 -17.13 -1.47 1.89
CA ASN A 173 -17.13 -0.88 0.54
C ASN A 173 -16.19 -1.58 -0.46
N VAL A 174 -15.26 -2.40 -0.02
CA VAL A 174 -14.21 -3.00 -0.86
C VAL A 174 -14.78 -3.85 -2.00
N ALA A 175 -15.78 -4.69 -1.73
CA ALA A 175 -16.43 -5.51 -2.76
C ALA A 175 -17.05 -4.64 -3.87
N ARG A 176 -17.71 -3.54 -3.51
CA ARG A 176 -18.24 -2.57 -4.49
C ARG A 176 -17.13 -1.90 -5.28
N ALA A 177 -16.04 -1.50 -4.62
CA ALA A 177 -14.90 -0.88 -5.27
C ALA A 177 -14.26 -1.82 -6.31
N ILE A 178 -14.08 -3.09 -5.96
CA ILE A 178 -13.56 -4.13 -6.84
C ILE A 178 -14.46 -4.29 -8.08
N ARG A 179 -15.78 -4.47 -7.90
CA ARG A 179 -16.71 -4.62 -9.02
C ARG A 179 -16.74 -3.42 -9.95
N LEU A 180 -16.62 -2.21 -9.40
CA LEU A 180 -16.68 -0.98 -10.20
C LEU A 180 -15.39 -0.74 -11.00
N THR A 181 -14.24 -1.04 -10.42
CA THR A 181 -12.92 -0.71 -11.01
C THR A 181 -12.28 -1.88 -11.74
N GLY A 182 -12.69 -3.10 -11.46
CA GLY A 182 -12.01 -4.32 -11.93
C GLY A 182 -10.67 -4.57 -11.22
N ALA A 183 -10.45 -3.95 -10.05
CA ALA A 183 -9.22 -4.15 -9.28
C ALA A 183 -9.05 -5.60 -8.86
N ARG A 184 -7.89 -6.18 -9.13
CA ARG A 184 -7.49 -7.50 -8.64
C ARG A 184 -6.55 -7.44 -7.45
N GLN A 185 -6.17 -6.24 -7.04
CA GLN A 185 -5.35 -5.98 -5.87
C GLN A 185 -5.90 -4.77 -5.13
N VAL A 186 -6.02 -4.88 -3.82
CA VAL A 186 -6.55 -3.83 -2.95
C VAL A 186 -5.65 -3.60 -1.74
N ASP A 187 -5.54 -2.36 -1.30
CA ASP A 187 -4.75 -1.96 -0.14
C ASP A 187 -5.62 -1.26 0.89
N VAL A 188 -5.47 -1.62 2.14
CA VAL A 188 -6.16 -0.97 3.25
C VAL A 188 -5.20 -0.65 4.38
N SER A 189 -5.40 0.51 4.99
CA SER A 189 -4.70 0.90 6.21
C SER A 189 -5.70 1.32 7.30
N SER A 190 -6.19 2.56 7.29
CA SER A 190 -7.10 3.07 8.32
C SER A 190 -8.47 2.39 8.36
N GLY A 191 -8.92 1.81 7.25
CA GLY A 191 -10.22 1.14 7.17
C GLY A 191 -10.34 -0.17 7.96
N VAL A 192 -9.24 -0.63 8.58
CA VAL A 192 -9.18 -1.78 9.48
C VAL A 192 -8.52 -1.42 10.82
N GLU A 193 -8.73 -0.19 11.27
CA GLU A 193 -8.22 0.35 12.53
C GLU A 193 -9.37 0.76 13.44
N HIS A 194 -9.20 0.58 14.74
CA HIS A 194 -10.11 1.15 15.75
C HIS A 194 -9.63 2.51 16.25
N ALA A 195 -8.31 2.80 16.15
CA ALA A 195 -7.71 4.10 16.39
C ALA A 195 -6.51 4.29 15.42
N PRO A 196 -6.07 5.53 15.13
CA PRO A 196 -4.95 5.77 14.22
C PRO A 196 -3.69 5.00 14.60
N GLY A 197 -3.25 4.09 13.72
CA GLY A 197 -2.09 3.22 13.94
C GLY A 197 -2.39 1.93 14.70
N GLU A 198 -3.59 1.73 15.20
CA GLU A 198 -4.00 0.55 15.95
C GLU A 198 -4.97 -0.30 15.13
N LYS A 199 -4.47 -1.40 14.58
CA LYS A 199 -5.27 -2.33 13.78
C LYS A 199 -6.26 -3.10 14.65
N ASP A 200 -7.39 -3.45 14.04
CA ASP A 200 -8.40 -4.34 14.59
C ASP A 200 -8.38 -5.65 13.80
N GLU A 201 -8.06 -6.76 14.47
CA GLU A 201 -7.94 -8.07 13.83
C GLU A 201 -9.25 -8.54 13.21
N ALA A 202 -10.39 -8.25 13.85
CA ALA A 202 -11.70 -8.62 13.30
C ALA A 202 -11.99 -7.84 12.00
N GLN A 203 -11.61 -6.56 11.95
CA GLN A 203 -11.72 -5.73 10.75
C GLN A 203 -10.77 -6.20 9.64
N ILE A 204 -9.53 -6.62 9.97
CA ILE A 204 -8.60 -7.22 8.99
C ILE A 204 -9.25 -8.44 8.35
N ARG A 205 -9.74 -9.40 9.15
CA ARG A 205 -10.40 -10.60 8.65
C ARG A 205 -11.66 -10.28 7.83
N ALA A 206 -12.48 -9.34 8.30
CA ALA A 206 -13.68 -8.90 7.59
C ALA A 206 -13.36 -8.25 6.25
N PHE A 207 -12.29 -7.44 6.17
CA PHE A 207 -11.87 -6.79 4.93
C PHE A 207 -11.43 -7.81 3.88
N ILE A 208 -10.59 -8.77 4.27
CA ILE A 208 -10.10 -9.81 3.36
C ILE A 208 -11.27 -10.67 2.87
N ALA A 209 -12.15 -11.13 3.76
CA ALA A 209 -13.32 -11.89 3.38
C ALA A 209 -14.25 -11.12 2.43
N ALA A 210 -14.49 -9.82 2.68
CA ALA A 210 -15.30 -8.98 1.80
C ALA A 210 -14.64 -8.74 0.43
N ALA A 211 -13.32 -8.64 0.36
CA ALA A 211 -12.59 -8.49 -0.90
C ALA A 211 -12.64 -9.78 -1.75
N GLU A 212 -12.57 -10.94 -1.13
CA GLU A 212 -12.61 -12.25 -1.81
C GLU A 212 -14.02 -12.65 -2.27
N GLY A 213 -15.05 -12.15 -1.61
CA GLY A 213 -16.47 -12.40 -1.93
C GLY A 213 -17.09 -11.40 -2.92
N GLY A 214 -16.31 -10.45 -3.46
CA GLY A 214 -16.76 -9.33 -4.29
C GLY A 214 -16.92 -9.58 -5.78
#